data_eb8e7c8a94b07170f0cf051a0ede01f7
#
_entry.id   eb8e7c8a94b07170f0cf051a0ede01f7
#
_cell.length_a   1.000
_cell.length_b   1.000
_cell.length_c   1.000
_cell.angle_alpha   90.00
_cell.angle_beta   90.00
_cell.angle_gamma   90.00
#
_symmetry.space_group_name_H-M   'P 1'
#
loop_
_entity.id
_entity.type
_entity.pdbx_description
1 polymer ?
#
loop_
_entity_poly.entity_id
_entity_poly.type
_entity_poly.pdbx_seq_one_letter_code
_entity_poly.pdbx_strand_id
1 'polypeptide(L)'
;MNFKLNLDTPLDFFAFFLAISVVFVNGFTDAPNSIHSSVKAGALSLWRALLTSGIFNFLGVGVSAFISFSVGKSVWALADTKSGENGTVIVCACLITVILVGILAWLFKMPSSESHALLFSLMGANFGARQGASLGIGKIIFISFCMIISTLVAYVFSRLLFALSAKRLKVRSGWLVLSCCALSFMHGVQDGQKLLAIILILLGVNLSATCAPPAFIVLTVAAVMGISTIFSGKRILSSIDKLSESTDASGIFCADLAAFSTLIICSFLGMPVSTGNVKSASVFATDRVASGQSKRVIMRIFLTSLITLPISFFFGFIICKLLLIIL
;
A
#
# COMPACT_ATOMS: atom_id res chain seq x y z
N MET A 1 21.76 22.06 2.44
CA MET A 1 22.28 20.72 2.79
C MET A 1 22.54 19.98 1.49
N ASN A 2 23.81 19.79 1.11
CA ASN A 2 24.17 19.08 -0.13
C ASN A 2 23.88 17.59 0.08
N PHE A 3 22.75 17.14 -0.46
CA PHE A 3 22.38 15.74 -0.46
C PHE A 3 23.19 15.03 -1.54
N LYS A 4 24.09 14.15 -1.14
CA LYS A 4 24.86 13.32 -2.07
C LYS A 4 24.03 12.08 -2.37
N LEU A 5 23.61 11.90 -3.61
CA LEU A 5 23.01 10.65 -4.07
C LEU A 5 24.12 9.60 -4.06
N ASN A 6 24.04 8.63 -3.17
CA ASN A 6 24.94 7.47 -3.18
C ASN A 6 24.41 6.44 -4.20
N LEU A 7 24.56 6.76 -5.48
CA LEU A 7 24.35 5.83 -6.59
C LEU A 7 25.73 5.61 -7.25
N ASP A 8 26.60 4.94 -6.52
CA ASP A 8 28.02 4.84 -6.91
C ASP A 8 28.31 3.56 -7.70
N THR A 9 27.42 2.56 -7.63
CA THR A 9 27.59 1.26 -8.30
C THR A 9 26.48 0.96 -9.32
N PRO A 10 26.74 0.11 -10.33
CA PRO A 10 25.70 -0.37 -11.24
C PRO A 10 24.52 -1.04 -10.51
N LEU A 11 24.77 -1.66 -9.35
CA LEU A 11 23.75 -2.28 -8.51
C LEU A 11 22.81 -1.23 -7.91
N ASP A 12 23.31 -0.07 -7.51
CA ASP A 12 22.48 1.02 -6.96
C ASP A 12 21.53 1.57 -8.03
N PHE A 13 22.02 1.76 -9.25
CA PHE A 13 21.18 2.16 -10.39
C PHE A 13 20.10 1.11 -10.68
N PHE A 14 20.46 -0.16 -10.69
CA PHE A 14 19.50 -1.25 -10.89
C PHE A 14 18.45 -1.29 -9.79
N ALA A 15 18.85 -1.15 -8.52
CA ALA A 15 17.94 -1.08 -7.38
C ALA A 15 16.99 0.12 -7.45
N PHE A 16 17.52 1.29 -7.88
CA PHE A 16 16.71 2.48 -8.07
C PHE A 16 15.68 2.29 -9.19
N PHE A 17 16.06 1.72 -10.30
CA PHE A 17 15.15 1.36 -11.40
C PHE A 17 14.06 0.40 -10.94
N LEU A 18 14.41 -0.65 -10.19
CA LEU A 18 13.43 -1.58 -9.59
C LEU A 18 12.47 -0.85 -8.64
N ALA A 19 12.98 0.06 -7.79
CA ALA A 19 12.16 0.82 -6.86
C ALA A 19 11.13 1.68 -7.59
N ILE A 20 11.55 2.42 -8.62
CA ILE A 20 10.63 3.21 -9.46
C ILE A 20 9.63 2.32 -10.19
N SER A 21 10.06 1.13 -10.66
CA SER A 21 9.15 0.16 -11.29
C SER A 21 8.07 -0.33 -10.32
N VAL A 22 8.42 -0.61 -9.06
CA VAL A 22 7.45 -1.00 -8.02
C VAL A 22 6.50 0.16 -7.69
N VAL A 23 7.00 1.41 -7.62
CA VAL A 23 6.12 2.60 -7.47
C VAL A 23 5.11 2.69 -8.62
N PHE A 24 5.57 2.46 -9.85
CA PHE A 24 4.69 2.46 -11.03
C PHE A 24 3.63 1.35 -10.95
N VAL A 25 4.03 0.12 -10.62
CA VAL A 25 3.11 -1.02 -10.49
C VAL A 25 2.08 -0.75 -9.40
N ASN A 26 2.50 -0.25 -8.24
CA ASN A 26 1.61 0.07 -7.13
C ASN A 26 0.52 1.08 -7.53
N GLY A 27 0.89 2.22 -8.11
CA GLY A 27 -0.09 3.20 -8.59
C GLY A 27 -1.03 2.64 -9.66
N PHE A 28 -0.51 1.74 -10.54
CA PHE A 28 -1.28 1.11 -11.61
C PHE A 28 -2.27 0.07 -11.08
N THR A 29 -1.89 -0.75 -10.09
CA THR A 29 -2.70 -1.87 -9.58
C THR A 29 -3.71 -1.46 -8.52
N ASP A 30 -3.38 -0.47 -7.67
CA ASP A 30 -4.20 -0.12 -6.51
C ASP A 30 -5.19 1.03 -6.74
N ALA A 31 -5.05 1.78 -7.84
CA ALA A 31 -5.99 2.83 -8.21
C ALA A 31 -7.49 2.41 -8.17
N PRO A 32 -7.87 1.21 -8.64
CA PRO A 32 -9.25 0.76 -8.61
C PRO A 32 -9.88 0.75 -7.21
N ASN A 33 -9.09 0.56 -6.16
CA ASN A 33 -9.58 0.57 -4.78
C ASN A 33 -10.19 1.93 -4.38
N SER A 34 -9.61 3.04 -4.84
CA SER A 34 -10.06 4.39 -4.51
C SER A 34 -11.20 4.88 -5.41
N ILE A 35 -11.23 4.47 -6.69
CA ILE A 35 -12.21 4.98 -7.68
C ILE A 35 -13.51 4.15 -7.76
N HIS A 36 -13.50 2.91 -7.24
CA HIS A 36 -14.60 1.95 -7.36
C HIS A 36 -15.96 2.57 -7.05
N SER A 37 -16.09 3.27 -5.94
CA SER A 37 -17.35 3.82 -5.46
C SER A 37 -17.96 4.86 -6.40
N SER A 38 -17.13 5.79 -6.88
CA SER A 38 -17.57 6.87 -7.77
C SER A 38 -17.92 6.36 -9.16
N VAL A 39 -17.21 5.34 -9.66
CA VAL A 39 -17.48 4.72 -10.97
C VAL A 39 -18.71 3.82 -10.90
N LYS A 40 -18.82 2.96 -9.87
CA LYS A 40 -19.96 2.05 -9.70
C LYS A 40 -21.29 2.79 -9.55
N ALA A 41 -21.30 3.88 -8.79
CA ALA A 41 -22.50 4.70 -8.61
C ALA A 41 -22.77 5.69 -9.78
N GLY A 42 -21.95 5.67 -10.82
CA GLY A 42 -22.10 6.57 -11.97
C GLY A 42 -21.80 8.05 -11.67
N ALA A 43 -21.14 8.36 -10.55
CA ALA A 43 -20.78 9.73 -10.17
C ALA A 43 -19.65 10.29 -11.04
N LEU A 44 -18.70 9.44 -11.46
CA LEU A 44 -17.64 9.76 -12.41
C LEU A 44 -17.53 8.70 -13.49
N SER A 45 -17.23 9.13 -14.74
CA SER A 45 -16.75 8.19 -15.75
C SER A 45 -15.38 7.62 -15.34
N LEU A 46 -15.04 6.42 -15.81
CA LEU A 46 -13.78 5.76 -15.47
C LEU A 46 -12.56 6.68 -15.68
N TRP A 47 -12.50 7.34 -16.85
CA TRP A 47 -11.38 8.22 -17.17
C TRP A 47 -11.27 9.41 -16.21
N ARG A 48 -12.40 10.06 -15.88
CA ARG A 48 -12.42 11.17 -14.91
C ARG A 48 -12.03 10.70 -13.51
N ALA A 49 -12.47 9.51 -13.10
CA ALA A 49 -12.10 8.92 -11.83
C ALA A 49 -10.60 8.61 -11.75
N LEU A 50 -10.00 8.06 -12.82
CA LEU A 50 -8.56 7.80 -12.90
C LEU A 50 -7.74 9.10 -12.86
N LEU A 51 -8.13 10.12 -13.60
CA LEU A 51 -7.48 11.44 -13.55
C LEU A 51 -7.54 12.05 -12.15
N THR A 52 -8.73 12.03 -11.53
CA THR A 52 -8.92 12.51 -10.17
C THR A 52 -8.02 11.72 -9.21
N SER A 53 -8.03 10.39 -9.30
CA SER A 53 -7.21 9.53 -8.45
C SER A 53 -5.72 9.78 -8.63
N GLY A 54 -5.23 9.95 -9.86
CA GLY A 54 -3.82 10.27 -10.13
C GLY A 54 -3.37 11.59 -9.50
N ILE A 55 -4.18 12.64 -9.63
CA ILE A 55 -3.91 13.94 -9.01
C ILE A 55 -3.86 13.81 -7.48
N PHE A 56 -4.84 13.15 -6.87
CA PHE A 56 -4.90 13.03 -5.42
C PHE A 56 -3.88 12.06 -4.85
N ASN A 57 -3.45 11.02 -5.59
CA ASN A 57 -2.29 10.20 -5.24
C ASN A 57 -1.00 11.03 -5.22
N PHE A 58 -0.77 11.83 -6.26
CA PHE A 58 0.37 12.75 -6.32
C PHE A 58 0.39 13.68 -5.10
N LEU A 59 -0.75 14.32 -4.79
CA LEU A 59 -0.87 15.20 -3.64
C LEU A 59 -0.67 14.46 -2.31
N GLY A 60 -1.20 13.24 -2.19
CA GLY A 60 -1.05 12.40 -0.99
C GLY A 60 0.40 12.09 -0.68
N VAL A 61 1.18 11.67 -1.67
CA VAL A 61 2.63 11.43 -1.52
C VAL A 61 3.33 12.74 -1.14
N GLY A 62 3.11 13.80 -1.91
CA GLY A 62 3.80 15.07 -1.72
C GLY A 62 3.52 15.70 -0.36
N VAL A 63 2.25 15.85 -0.02
CA VAL A 63 1.83 16.52 1.23
C VAL A 63 2.25 15.72 2.46
N SER A 64 2.06 14.39 2.45
CA SER A 64 2.37 13.55 3.61
C SER A 64 3.86 13.51 3.92
N ALA A 65 4.71 13.53 2.92
CA ALA A 65 6.16 13.50 3.11
C ALA A 65 6.69 14.72 3.89
N PHE A 66 6.02 15.88 3.75
CA PHE A 66 6.42 17.12 4.43
C PHE A 66 5.65 17.38 5.74
N ILE A 67 4.39 16.92 5.85
CA ILE A 67 3.57 17.16 7.06
C ILE A 67 3.81 16.07 8.11
N SER A 68 3.76 14.80 7.70
CA SER A 68 3.90 13.67 8.63
C SER A 68 4.41 12.43 7.91
N PHE A 69 5.70 12.18 8.00
CA PHE A 69 6.34 10.98 7.43
C PHE A 69 6.35 9.80 8.43
N SER A 70 5.29 9.63 9.21
CA SER A 70 5.24 8.65 10.31
C SER A 70 5.25 7.21 9.80
N VAL A 71 4.48 6.89 8.76
CA VAL A 71 4.46 5.55 8.14
C VAL A 71 5.81 5.24 7.51
N GLY A 72 6.39 6.20 6.79
CA GLY A 72 7.72 6.03 6.18
C GLY A 72 8.81 5.77 7.22
N LYS A 73 8.79 6.49 8.35
CA LYS A 73 9.74 6.25 9.47
C LYS A 73 9.58 4.85 10.06
N SER A 74 8.35 4.36 10.21
CA SER A 74 8.10 3.00 10.69
C SER A 74 8.66 1.94 9.73
N VAL A 75 8.50 2.13 8.42
CA VAL A 75 9.07 1.24 7.40
C VAL A 75 10.59 1.34 7.37
N TRP A 76 11.14 2.56 7.39
CA TRP A 76 12.59 2.78 7.42
C TRP A 76 13.24 2.10 8.64
N ALA A 77 12.58 2.14 9.80
CA ALA A 77 13.05 1.48 11.02
C ALA A 77 13.12 -0.05 10.92
N LEU A 78 12.47 -0.68 9.92
CA LEU A 78 12.56 -2.13 9.69
C LEU A 78 13.90 -2.55 9.10
N ALA A 79 14.52 -1.69 8.31
CA ALA A 79 15.77 -2.01 7.62
C ALA A 79 17.00 -1.91 8.49
N ASP A 80 16.92 -1.51 9.75
CA ASP A 80 18.05 -1.28 10.69
C ASP A 80 19.37 -0.88 9.98
N THR A 81 19.38 0.35 9.51
CA THR A 81 20.42 0.91 8.62
C THR A 81 21.80 1.10 9.26
N LYS A 82 22.03 0.55 10.45
CA LYS A 82 23.38 0.53 11.04
C LYS A 82 24.38 -0.34 10.25
N SER A 83 23.88 -1.18 9.33
CA SER A 83 24.68 -1.98 8.40
C SER A 83 24.84 -1.26 7.05
N GLY A 84 25.54 -0.13 7.03
CA GLY A 84 25.70 0.75 5.84
C GLY A 84 26.18 0.09 4.55
N GLU A 85 26.82 -1.08 4.59
CA GLU A 85 27.39 -1.75 3.42
C GLU A 85 26.37 -2.61 2.65
N ASN A 86 25.27 -3.07 3.27
CA ASN A 86 24.34 -4.01 2.66
C ASN A 86 22.96 -3.41 2.31
N GLY A 87 22.79 -2.10 2.41
CA GLY A 87 21.51 -1.43 2.17
C GLY A 87 20.95 -1.70 0.78
N THR A 88 21.78 -1.58 -0.23
CA THR A 88 21.41 -1.83 -1.64
C THR A 88 20.99 -3.28 -1.86
N VAL A 89 21.73 -4.24 -1.30
CA VAL A 89 21.42 -5.68 -1.41
C VAL A 89 20.08 -6.00 -0.75
N ILE A 90 19.83 -5.44 0.45
CA ILE A 90 18.54 -5.59 1.16
C ILE A 90 17.37 -5.05 0.32
N VAL A 91 17.55 -3.86 -0.25
CA VAL A 91 16.50 -3.24 -1.09
C VAL A 91 16.30 -4.04 -2.37
N CYS A 92 17.36 -4.46 -3.06
CA CYS A 92 17.25 -5.34 -4.24
C CYS A 92 16.48 -6.62 -3.91
N ALA A 93 16.84 -7.32 -2.84
CA ALA A 93 16.18 -8.55 -2.42
C ALA A 93 14.69 -8.33 -2.10
N CYS A 94 14.38 -7.22 -1.43
CA CYS A 94 13.01 -6.81 -1.14
C CYS A 94 12.21 -6.59 -2.44
N LEU A 95 12.70 -5.76 -3.35
CA LEU A 95 12.02 -5.37 -4.58
C LEU A 95 11.85 -6.54 -5.55
N ILE A 96 12.88 -7.38 -5.72
CA ILE A 96 12.79 -8.62 -6.50
C ILE A 96 11.71 -9.53 -5.93
N THR A 97 11.65 -9.67 -4.59
CA THR A 97 10.60 -10.45 -3.93
C THR A 97 9.20 -9.91 -4.21
N VAL A 98 9.00 -8.60 -4.10
CA VAL A 98 7.71 -7.96 -4.39
C VAL A 98 7.25 -8.26 -5.81
N ILE A 99 8.15 -8.14 -6.78
CA ILE A 99 7.87 -8.44 -8.19
C ILE A 99 7.52 -9.92 -8.37
N LEU A 100 8.32 -10.84 -7.80
CA LEU A 100 8.07 -12.28 -7.89
C LEU A 100 6.73 -12.68 -7.29
N VAL A 101 6.43 -12.19 -6.07
CA VAL A 101 5.16 -12.46 -5.39
C VAL A 101 3.99 -11.88 -6.19
N GLY A 102 4.15 -10.68 -6.76
CA GLY A 102 3.16 -10.07 -7.64
C GLY A 102 2.89 -10.91 -8.90
N ILE A 103 3.95 -11.40 -9.57
CA ILE A 103 3.83 -12.27 -10.73
C ILE A 103 3.12 -13.58 -10.36
N LEU A 104 3.53 -14.23 -9.26
CA LEU A 104 2.90 -15.46 -8.78
C LEU A 104 1.42 -15.25 -8.48
N ALA A 105 1.08 -14.17 -7.78
CA ALA A 105 -0.29 -13.81 -7.49
C ALA A 105 -1.12 -13.59 -8.77
N TRP A 106 -0.54 -12.95 -9.78
CA TRP A 106 -1.18 -12.75 -11.08
C TRP A 106 -1.39 -14.08 -11.82
N LEU A 107 -0.39 -14.95 -11.86
CA LEU A 107 -0.47 -16.28 -12.48
C LEU A 107 -1.56 -17.14 -11.85
N PHE A 108 -1.62 -17.18 -10.53
CA PHE A 108 -2.61 -17.95 -9.78
C PHE A 108 -3.97 -17.24 -9.64
N LYS A 109 -4.13 -16.04 -10.24
CA LYS A 109 -5.35 -15.21 -10.13
C LYS A 109 -5.75 -14.94 -8.68
N MET A 110 -4.76 -14.76 -7.82
CA MET A 110 -4.95 -14.50 -6.39
C MET A 110 -4.79 -12.99 -6.12
N PRO A 111 -5.74 -12.33 -5.45
CA PRO A 111 -5.57 -10.95 -5.05
C PRO A 111 -4.49 -10.89 -3.96
N SER A 112 -3.35 -10.28 -4.27
CA SER A 112 -2.25 -10.10 -3.32
C SER A 112 -2.20 -8.67 -2.81
N SER A 113 -1.60 -8.49 -1.64
CA SER A 113 -1.33 -7.17 -1.08
C SER A 113 0.14 -6.83 -1.26
N GLU A 114 0.43 -5.85 -2.11
CA GLU A 114 1.80 -5.36 -2.32
C GLU A 114 2.43 -4.83 -1.02
N SER A 115 1.62 -4.18 -0.15
CA SER A 115 2.11 -3.74 1.16
C SER A 115 2.58 -4.89 2.05
N HIS A 116 1.87 -6.04 2.04
CA HIS A 116 2.31 -7.23 2.76
C HIS A 116 3.62 -7.78 2.19
N ALA A 117 3.69 -7.90 0.87
CA ALA A 117 4.89 -8.36 0.19
C ALA A 117 6.10 -7.46 0.48
N LEU A 118 5.93 -6.13 0.38
CA LEU A 118 6.98 -5.15 0.60
C LEU A 118 7.54 -5.20 2.02
N LEU A 119 6.67 -5.16 3.03
CA LEU A 119 7.11 -5.07 4.42
C LEU A 119 7.75 -6.38 4.90
N PHE A 120 7.16 -7.52 4.55
CA PHE A 120 7.70 -8.80 4.99
C PHE A 120 8.95 -9.22 4.21
N SER A 121 9.05 -8.90 2.92
CA SER A 121 10.29 -9.12 2.17
C SER A 121 11.43 -8.23 2.67
N LEU A 122 11.14 -6.97 3.04
CA LEU A 122 12.14 -6.10 3.64
C LEU A 122 12.67 -6.66 4.97
N MET A 123 11.77 -7.14 5.83
CA MET A 123 12.16 -7.79 7.09
C MET A 123 12.95 -9.08 6.84
N GLY A 124 12.53 -9.90 5.89
CA GLY A 124 13.23 -11.12 5.51
C GLY A 124 14.63 -10.85 4.94
N ALA A 125 14.75 -9.88 4.03
CA ALA A 125 16.02 -9.46 3.46
C ALA A 125 16.97 -8.90 4.53
N ASN A 126 16.45 -8.05 5.41
CA ASN A 126 17.23 -7.51 6.52
C ASN A 126 17.72 -8.61 7.46
N PHE A 127 16.90 -9.61 7.75
CA PHE A 127 17.32 -10.78 8.51
C PHE A 127 18.38 -11.60 7.77
N GLY A 128 18.26 -11.76 6.45
CA GLY A 128 19.24 -12.43 5.60
C GLY A 128 20.59 -11.73 5.57
N ALA A 129 20.62 -10.40 5.58
CA ALA A 129 21.84 -9.61 5.57
C ALA A 129 22.65 -9.69 6.88
N ARG A 130 22.02 -10.07 7.99
CA ARG A 130 22.63 -10.10 9.32
C ARG A 130 23.17 -11.48 9.64
N GLN A 131 24.43 -11.55 10.02
CA GLN A 131 25.01 -12.74 10.63
C GLN A 131 24.76 -12.69 12.15
N GLY A 132 23.75 -13.43 12.62
CA GLY A 132 23.53 -13.64 14.06
C GLY A 132 22.86 -12.51 14.86
N ALA A 133 22.34 -11.48 14.21
CA ALA A 133 21.59 -10.44 14.92
C ALA A 133 20.17 -10.90 15.29
N SER A 134 19.69 -10.48 16.46
CA SER A 134 18.33 -10.79 16.90
C SER A 134 17.29 -10.25 15.91
N LEU A 135 16.42 -11.12 15.44
CA LEU A 135 15.19 -10.68 14.77
C LEU A 135 14.46 -9.74 15.71
N GLY A 136 14.09 -8.58 15.20
CA GLY A 136 13.15 -7.72 15.90
C GLY A 136 11.76 -8.33 15.87
N ILE A 137 11.58 -9.51 16.52
CA ILE A 137 10.30 -10.25 16.56
C ILE A 137 9.15 -9.31 16.95
N GLY A 138 9.38 -8.39 17.88
CA GLY A 138 8.42 -7.37 18.25
C GLY A 138 7.97 -6.49 17.09
N LYS A 139 8.87 -6.15 16.14
CA LYS A 139 8.51 -5.36 14.94
C LYS A 139 7.65 -6.17 13.98
N ILE A 140 7.96 -7.47 13.79
CA ILE A 140 7.16 -8.39 12.95
C ILE A 140 5.76 -8.51 13.53
N ILE A 141 5.64 -8.78 14.84
CA ILE A 141 4.36 -8.89 15.53
C ILE A 141 3.58 -7.57 15.42
N PHE A 142 4.23 -6.43 15.67
CA PHE A 142 3.59 -5.11 15.59
C PHE A 142 3.01 -4.84 14.19
N ILE A 143 3.77 -5.09 13.13
CA ILE A 143 3.30 -4.85 11.75
C ILE A 143 2.19 -5.82 11.37
N SER A 144 2.32 -7.11 11.70
CA SER A 144 1.25 -8.09 11.50
C SER A 144 -0.03 -7.67 12.20
N PHE A 145 0.08 -7.22 13.45
CA PHE A 145 -1.04 -6.68 14.24
C PHE A 145 -1.66 -5.47 13.56
N CYS A 146 -0.87 -4.47 13.12
CA CYS A 146 -1.36 -3.29 12.42
C CYS A 146 -2.17 -3.66 11.17
N MET A 147 -1.68 -4.62 10.38
CA MET A 147 -2.33 -5.05 9.15
C MET A 147 -3.65 -5.78 9.39
N ILE A 148 -3.71 -6.63 10.41
CA ILE A 148 -4.93 -7.37 10.75
C ILE A 148 -5.94 -6.44 11.42
N ILE A 149 -5.53 -5.68 12.44
CA ILE A 149 -6.44 -4.85 13.21
C ILE A 149 -7.04 -3.71 12.37
N SER A 150 -6.28 -3.09 11.48
CA SER A 150 -6.80 -2.06 10.59
C SER A 150 -7.90 -2.56 9.67
N THR A 151 -7.75 -3.77 9.14
CA THR A 151 -8.76 -4.43 8.30
C THR A 151 -10.03 -4.74 9.09
N LEU A 152 -9.88 -5.25 10.33
CA LEU A 152 -11.01 -5.53 11.22
C LEU A 152 -11.72 -4.25 11.67
N VAL A 153 -10.98 -3.23 12.07
CA VAL A 153 -11.53 -1.92 12.45
C VAL A 153 -12.33 -1.31 11.30
N ALA A 154 -11.77 -1.34 10.09
CA ALA A 154 -12.46 -0.84 8.91
C ALA A 154 -13.77 -1.60 8.62
N TYR A 155 -13.77 -2.92 8.76
CA TYR A 155 -14.97 -3.74 8.63
C TYR A 155 -16.04 -3.36 9.67
N VAL A 156 -15.67 -3.36 10.96
CA VAL A 156 -16.61 -3.05 12.05
C VAL A 156 -17.15 -1.63 11.93
N PHE A 157 -16.27 -0.66 11.67
CA PHE A 157 -16.67 0.74 11.54
C PHE A 157 -17.59 0.96 10.33
N SER A 158 -17.29 0.33 9.19
CA SER A 158 -18.15 0.38 8.01
C SER A 158 -19.52 -0.23 8.30
N ARG A 159 -19.57 -1.37 8.99
CA ARG A 159 -20.82 -2.03 9.38
C ARG A 159 -21.66 -1.15 10.30
N LEU A 160 -21.03 -0.49 11.27
CA LEU A 160 -21.71 0.42 12.20
C LEU A 160 -22.26 1.65 11.47
N LEU A 161 -21.45 2.32 10.66
CA LEU A 161 -21.90 3.46 9.85
C LEU A 161 -23.08 3.09 8.95
N PHE A 162 -22.99 1.94 8.30
CA PHE A 162 -24.06 1.46 7.43
C PHE A 162 -25.34 1.16 8.21
N ALA A 163 -25.25 0.50 9.36
CA ALA A 163 -26.40 0.22 10.21
C ALA A 163 -27.10 1.50 10.72
N LEU A 164 -26.31 2.53 11.07
CA LEU A 164 -26.83 3.81 11.53
C LEU A 164 -27.44 4.64 10.40
N SER A 165 -26.93 4.53 9.19
CA SER A 165 -27.31 5.37 8.03
C SER A 165 -28.36 4.73 7.12
N ALA A 166 -28.57 3.42 7.20
CA ALA A 166 -29.30 2.60 6.22
C ALA A 166 -30.73 3.05 5.86
N LYS A 167 -31.33 3.96 6.60
CA LYS A 167 -32.71 4.46 6.34
C LYS A 167 -32.80 5.97 6.04
N ARG A 168 -31.71 6.74 6.13
CA ARG A 168 -31.80 8.22 6.12
C ARG A 168 -30.82 8.93 5.19
N LEU A 169 -29.75 8.27 4.73
CA LEU A 169 -28.69 8.95 3.99
C LEU A 169 -29.00 9.03 2.48
N LYS A 170 -29.40 10.19 2.02
CA LYS A 170 -29.47 10.49 0.57
C LYS A 170 -28.10 10.95 0.07
N VAL A 171 -27.30 10.01 -0.45
CA VAL A 171 -25.97 10.30 -0.98
C VAL A 171 -26.08 11.00 -2.32
N ARG A 172 -25.49 12.19 -2.44
CA ARG A 172 -25.36 12.92 -3.70
C ARG A 172 -24.08 12.50 -4.43
N SER A 173 -24.07 12.59 -5.75
CA SER A 173 -22.87 12.26 -6.57
C SER A 173 -21.62 13.00 -6.10
N GLY A 174 -21.74 14.26 -5.65
CA GLY A 174 -20.60 15.03 -5.13
C GLY A 174 -19.92 14.40 -3.92
N TRP A 175 -20.64 13.71 -3.03
CA TRP A 175 -20.06 13.00 -1.89
C TRP A 175 -19.22 11.80 -2.33
N LEU A 176 -19.65 11.10 -3.39
CA LEU A 176 -18.90 9.98 -3.97
C LEU A 176 -17.64 10.44 -4.72
N VAL A 177 -17.69 11.62 -5.34
CA VAL A 177 -16.50 12.26 -5.91
C VAL A 177 -15.53 12.66 -4.80
N LEU A 178 -16.02 13.26 -3.72
CA LEU A 178 -15.19 13.65 -2.57
C LEU A 178 -14.54 12.41 -1.91
N SER A 179 -15.29 11.30 -1.77
CA SER A 179 -14.72 10.05 -1.21
C SER A 179 -13.64 9.46 -2.12
N CYS A 180 -13.80 9.55 -3.45
CA CYS A 180 -12.77 9.17 -4.41
C CYS A 180 -11.48 10.00 -4.20
N CYS A 181 -11.61 11.33 -4.09
CA CYS A 181 -10.49 12.23 -3.81
C CYS A 181 -9.80 11.86 -2.50
N ALA A 182 -10.58 11.68 -1.43
CA ALA A 182 -10.08 11.38 -0.09
C ALA A 182 -9.35 10.02 -0.03
N LEU A 183 -9.94 8.97 -0.61
CA LEU A 183 -9.31 7.65 -0.65
C LEU A 183 -8.06 7.61 -1.52
N SER A 184 -8.07 8.31 -2.67
CA SER A 184 -6.88 8.42 -3.52
C SER A 184 -5.76 9.18 -2.81
N PHE A 185 -6.09 10.26 -2.10
CA PHE A 185 -5.13 10.98 -1.27
C PHE A 185 -4.52 10.06 -0.20
N MET A 186 -5.37 9.30 0.51
CA MET A 186 -4.90 8.37 1.56
C MET A 186 -4.10 7.20 1.01
N HIS A 187 -4.36 6.74 -0.21
CA HIS A 187 -3.52 5.78 -0.90
C HIS A 187 -2.11 6.36 -1.13
N GLY A 188 -2.02 7.57 -1.68
CA GLY A 188 -0.74 8.29 -1.81
C GLY A 188 -0.02 8.48 -0.48
N VAL A 189 -0.75 8.81 0.60
CA VAL A 189 -0.19 8.95 1.95
C VAL A 189 0.39 7.63 2.45
N GLN A 190 -0.38 6.55 2.41
CA GLN A 190 0.03 5.26 2.99
C GLN A 190 1.08 4.56 2.14
N ASP A 191 0.80 4.35 0.86
CA ASP A 191 1.67 3.53 0.02
C ASP A 191 2.85 4.34 -0.53
N GLY A 192 2.64 5.63 -0.81
CA GLY A 192 3.73 6.54 -1.18
C GLY A 192 4.80 6.67 -0.10
N GLN A 193 4.43 6.79 1.18
CA GLN A 193 5.40 6.84 2.27
C GLN A 193 6.20 5.56 2.44
N LYS A 194 5.58 4.37 2.23
CA LYS A 194 6.28 3.09 2.29
C LYS A 194 7.34 2.99 1.17
N LEU A 195 6.96 3.36 -0.05
CA LEU A 195 7.85 3.31 -1.20
C LEU A 195 8.95 4.37 -1.12
N LEU A 196 8.64 5.57 -0.64
CA LEU A 196 9.64 6.59 -0.31
C LEU A 196 10.66 6.06 0.71
N ALA A 197 10.21 5.37 1.75
CA ALA A 197 11.11 4.83 2.76
C ALA A 197 12.09 3.81 2.16
N ILE A 198 11.65 2.95 1.25
CA ILE A 198 12.53 1.99 0.55
C ILE A 198 13.59 2.72 -0.28
N ILE A 199 13.20 3.76 -1.02
CA ILE A 199 14.15 4.58 -1.81
C ILE A 199 15.14 5.30 -0.89
N LEU A 200 14.69 5.80 0.25
CA LEU A 200 15.57 6.46 1.21
C LEU A 200 16.56 5.50 1.89
N ILE A 201 16.15 4.24 2.11
CA ILE A 201 17.07 3.17 2.57
C ILE A 201 18.13 2.91 1.52
N LEU A 202 17.74 2.77 0.25
CA LEU A 202 18.65 2.57 -0.88
C LEU A 202 19.69 3.70 -0.98
N LEU A 203 19.23 4.94 -0.82
CA LEU A 203 20.09 6.12 -0.92
C LEU A 203 20.92 6.39 0.35
N GLY A 204 20.86 5.53 1.35
CA GLY A 204 21.59 5.68 2.60
C GLY A 204 21.15 6.89 3.44
N VAL A 205 19.93 7.39 3.23
CA VAL A 205 19.44 8.57 3.95
C VAL A 205 19.13 8.23 5.40
N ASN A 206 19.81 8.91 6.31
CA ASN A 206 19.55 8.78 7.74
C ASN A 206 18.37 9.68 8.16
N LEU A 207 17.18 9.10 8.27
CA LEU A 207 15.98 9.80 8.71
C LEU A 207 15.99 10.22 10.18
N SER A 208 16.91 9.69 10.98
CA SER A 208 17.09 10.16 12.35
C SER A 208 17.73 11.55 12.41
N ALA A 209 18.50 11.92 11.37
CA ALA A 209 19.20 13.20 11.26
C ALA A 209 18.42 14.26 10.45
N THR A 210 17.39 13.84 9.69
CA THR A 210 16.63 14.73 8.81
C THR A 210 15.15 14.78 9.19
N CYS A 211 14.56 15.99 9.16
CA CYS A 211 13.13 16.15 9.47
C CYS A 211 12.20 15.70 8.33
N ALA A 212 12.65 15.80 7.08
CA ALA A 212 11.85 15.47 5.89
C ALA A 212 12.70 14.82 4.78
N PRO A 213 12.07 13.98 3.92
CA PRO A 213 12.73 13.42 2.75
C PRO A 213 13.12 14.52 1.75
N PRO A 214 14.16 14.30 0.90
CA PRO A 214 14.54 15.24 -0.14
C PRO A 214 13.41 15.50 -1.14
N ALA A 215 13.09 16.75 -1.39
CA ALA A 215 11.93 17.17 -2.19
C ALA A 215 11.91 16.55 -3.59
N PHE A 216 13.08 16.45 -4.25
CA PHE A 216 13.15 15.87 -5.60
C PHE A 216 12.76 14.38 -5.64
N ILE A 217 13.13 13.60 -4.61
CA ILE A 217 12.74 12.18 -4.49
C ILE A 217 11.23 12.08 -4.25
N VAL A 218 10.70 12.90 -3.34
CA VAL A 218 9.27 12.98 -3.08
C VAL A 218 8.48 13.28 -4.35
N LEU A 219 8.91 14.29 -5.11
CA LEU A 219 8.26 14.68 -6.36
C LEU A 219 8.36 13.59 -7.42
N THR A 220 9.49 12.88 -7.51
CA THR A 220 9.66 11.75 -8.45
C THR A 220 8.67 10.63 -8.11
N VAL A 221 8.61 10.19 -6.84
CA VAL A 221 7.69 9.13 -6.41
C VAL A 221 6.23 9.56 -6.59
N ALA A 222 5.90 10.79 -6.23
CA ALA A 222 4.57 11.36 -6.41
C ALA A 222 4.16 11.38 -7.89
N ALA A 223 5.04 11.83 -8.78
CA ALA A 223 4.79 11.89 -10.21
C ALA A 223 4.60 10.49 -10.81
N VAL A 224 5.50 9.55 -10.51
CA VAL A 224 5.40 8.17 -11.02
C VAL A 224 4.12 7.51 -10.55
N MET A 225 3.78 7.62 -9.25
CA MET A 225 2.57 7.04 -8.68
C MET A 225 1.29 7.69 -9.25
N GLY A 226 1.27 9.02 -9.38
CA GLY A 226 0.13 9.73 -9.97
C GLY A 226 -0.07 9.40 -11.45
N ILE A 227 0.99 9.38 -12.24
CA ILE A 227 0.95 9.04 -13.68
C ILE A 227 0.51 7.58 -13.87
N SER A 228 1.11 6.63 -13.15
CA SER A 228 0.76 5.21 -13.26
C SER A 228 -0.70 4.94 -12.91
N THR A 229 -1.25 5.65 -11.92
CA THR A 229 -2.67 5.60 -11.56
C THR A 229 -3.59 5.98 -12.72
N ILE A 230 -3.23 7.00 -13.51
CA ILE A 230 -4.02 7.43 -14.68
C ILE A 230 -4.09 6.33 -15.75
N PHE A 231 -3.01 5.56 -15.90
CA PHE A 231 -2.94 4.45 -16.86
C PHE A 231 -3.53 3.14 -16.34
N SER A 232 -4.06 3.11 -15.11
CA SER A 232 -4.68 1.92 -14.52
C SER A 232 -5.89 1.44 -15.33
N GLY A 233 -6.10 0.13 -15.35
CA GLY A 233 -7.13 -0.52 -16.18
C GLY A 233 -8.37 -0.97 -15.42
N LYS A 234 -9.42 -1.36 -16.19
CA LYS A 234 -10.71 -1.87 -15.67
C LYS A 234 -10.63 -3.22 -14.94
N ARG A 235 -9.52 -3.96 -15.12
CA ARG A 235 -9.45 -5.38 -14.74
C ARG A 235 -9.67 -5.64 -13.24
N ILE A 236 -9.14 -4.76 -12.39
CA ILE A 236 -9.21 -4.92 -10.93
C ILE A 236 -10.55 -4.42 -10.37
N LEU A 237 -11.19 -3.44 -11.01
CA LEU A 237 -12.53 -2.96 -10.63
C LEU A 237 -13.54 -4.10 -10.51
N SER A 238 -13.52 -5.05 -11.46
CA SER A 238 -14.44 -6.19 -11.47
C SER A 238 -14.34 -7.08 -10.23
N SER A 239 -13.19 -7.13 -9.56
CA SER A 239 -13.00 -7.91 -8.33
C SER A 239 -13.66 -7.23 -7.13
N ILE A 240 -13.57 -5.90 -7.05
CA ILE A 240 -14.20 -5.13 -5.97
C ILE A 240 -15.72 -5.06 -6.17
N ASP A 241 -16.20 -5.00 -7.42
CA ASP A 241 -17.62 -5.04 -7.73
C ASP A 241 -18.31 -6.27 -7.15
N LYS A 242 -17.64 -7.43 -7.16
CA LYS A 242 -18.16 -8.69 -6.58
C LYS A 242 -18.30 -8.66 -5.06
N LEU A 243 -17.63 -7.73 -4.37
CA LEU A 243 -17.76 -7.53 -2.91
C LEU A 243 -18.98 -6.68 -2.55
N SER A 244 -19.57 -5.99 -3.51
CA SER A 244 -20.61 -4.99 -3.29
C SER A 244 -21.84 -5.18 -4.16
N GLU A 245 -22.12 -6.41 -4.60
CA GLU A 245 -23.23 -6.70 -5.55
C GLU A 245 -24.58 -6.16 -5.08
N SER A 246 -24.89 -6.29 -3.79
CA SER A 246 -26.16 -5.85 -3.21
C SER A 246 -26.09 -4.50 -2.48
N THR A 247 -24.98 -3.77 -2.63
CA THR A 247 -24.75 -2.52 -1.90
C THR A 247 -25.25 -1.32 -2.71
N ASP A 248 -26.06 -0.47 -2.08
CA ASP A 248 -26.53 0.79 -2.64
C ASP A 248 -25.51 1.94 -2.47
N ALA A 249 -25.81 3.12 -3.04
CA ALA A 249 -24.93 4.28 -2.96
C ALA A 249 -24.63 4.71 -1.52
N SER A 250 -25.57 4.52 -0.58
CA SER A 250 -25.34 4.88 0.82
C SER A 250 -24.37 3.91 1.51
N GLY A 251 -24.50 2.62 1.24
CA GLY A 251 -23.56 1.61 1.73
C GLY A 251 -22.14 1.82 1.19
N ILE A 252 -22.04 2.11 -0.13
CA ILE A 252 -20.76 2.40 -0.77
C ILE A 252 -20.08 3.62 -0.12
N PHE A 253 -20.84 4.69 0.13
CA PHE A 253 -20.32 5.89 0.79
C PHE A 253 -19.90 5.62 2.26
N CYS A 254 -20.67 4.83 3.01
CA CYS A 254 -20.29 4.41 4.36
C CYS A 254 -19.00 3.60 4.36
N ALA A 255 -18.82 2.71 3.38
CA ALA A 255 -17.58 1.95 3.22
C ALA A 255 -16.38 2.86 2.93
N ASP A 256 -16.57 3.88 2.07
CA ASP A 256 -15.52 4.85 1.77
C ASP A 256 -15.13 5.67 3.00
N LEU A 257 -16.12 6.15 3.75
CA LEU A 257 -15.90 6.94 4.95
C LEU A 257 -15.17 6.12 6.03
N ALA A 258 -15.55 4.85 6.21
CA ALA A 258 -14.89 3.96 7.16
C ALA A 258 -13.44 3.67 6.75
N ALA A 259 -13.21 3.37 5.47
CA ALA A 259 -11.87 3.14 4.94
C ALA A 259 -10.99 4.39 5.11
N PHE A 260 -11.48 5.56 4.70
CA PHE A 260 -10.77 6.84 4.84
C PHE A 260 -10.41 7.12 6.30
N SER A 261 -11.37 7.01 7.22
CA SER A 261 -11.14 7.27 8.64
C SER A 261 -10.13 6.30 9.25
N THR A 262 -10.20 5.03 8.88
CA THR A 262 -9.22 4.03 9.33
C THR A 262 -7.82 4.35 8.81
N LEU A 263 -7.69 4.68 7.52
CA LEU A 263 -6.40 4.99 6.91
C LEU A 263 -5.77 6.25 7.49
N ILE A 264 -6.57 7.31 7.77
CA ILE A 264 -6.06 8.55 8.37
C ILE A 264 -5.54 8.30 9.78
N ILE A 265 -6.28 7.57 10.61
CA ILE A 265 -5.85 7.20 11.97
C ILE A 265 -4.56 6.38 11.93
N CYS A 266 -4.51 5.34 11.08
CA CYS A 266 -3.31 4.52 10.92
C CYS A 266 -2.10 5.35 10.45
N SER A 267 -2.31 6.33 9.55
CA SER A 267 -1.25 7.21 9.06
C SER A 267 -0.67 8.10 10.16
N PHE A 268 -1.52 8.70 11.00
CA PHE A 268 -1.07 9.51 12.13
C PHE A 268 -0.33 8.68 13.18
N LEU A 269 -0.79 7.45 13.42
CA LEU A 269 -0.13 6.52 14.34
C LEU A 269 1.14 5.89 13.76
N GLY A 270 1.48 6.18 12.50
CA GLY A 270 2.64 5.59 11.84
C GLY A 270 2.48 4.08 11.58
N MET A 271 1.24 3.59 11.51
CA MET A 271 0.95 2.18 11.25
C MET A 271 0.95 1.91 9.74
N PRO A 272 1.90 1.13 9.21
CA PRO A 272 1.86 0.73 7.81
C PRO A 272 0.78 -0.33 7.60
N VAL A 273 -0.23 -0.02 6.80
CA VAL A 273 -1.39 -0.89 6.56
C VAL A 273 -1.64 -1.10 5.07
N SER A 274 -2.42 -2.12 4.71
CA SER A 274 -2.82 -2.38 3.32
C SER A 274 -4.08 -1.59 2.97
N THR A 275 -3.94 -0.59 2.11
CA THR A 275 -5.06 0.25 1.62
C THR A 275 -6.14 -0.60 0.93
N GLY A 276 -5.73 -1.58 0.12
CA GLY A 276 -6.63 -2.50 -0.58
C GLY A 276 -7.43 -3.41 0.36
N ASN A 277 -6.79 -3.96 1.42
CA ASN A 277 -7.49 -4.80 2.40
C ASN A 277 -8.48 -4.00 3.25
N VAL A 278 -8.07 -2.82 3.72
CA VAL A 278 -8.95 -1.88 4.45
C VAL A 278 -10.17 -1.54 3.60
N LYS A 279 -9.98 -1.19 2.33
CA LYS A 279 -11.07 -0.87 1.42
C LYS A 279 -11.99 -2.07 1.15
N SER A 280 -11.42 -3.23 0.84
CA SER A 280 -12.17 -4.45 0.55
C SER A 280 -13.03 -4.89 1.74
N ALA A 281 -12.47 -4.85 2.95
CA ALA A 281 -13.19 -5.17 4.18
C ALA A 281 -14.34 -4.19 4.44
N SER A 282 -14.11 -2.88 4.24
CA SER A 282 -15.14 -1.85 4.38
C SER A 282 -16.29 -2.04 3.40
N VAL A 283 -15.99 -2.36 2.13
CA VAL A 283 -16.99 -2.62 1.09
C VAL A 283 -17.81 -3.87 1.40
N PHE A 284 -17.15 -4.97 1.78
CA PHE A 284 -17.82 -6.20 2.15
C PHE A 284 -18.74 -6.03 3.36
N ALA A 285 -18.36 -5.18 4.33
CA ALA A 285 -19.18 -4.90 5.51
C ALA A 285 -20.55 -4.27 5.19
N THR A 286 -20.69 -3.62 4.05
CA THR A 286 -21.95 -2.96 3.61
C THR A 286 -22.77 -3.82 2.64
N ASP A 287 -22.29 -5.01 2.26
CA ASP A 287 -23.07 -5.93 1.45
C ASP A 287 -24.24 -6.51 2.26
N ARG A 288 -25.48 -6.21 1.83
CA ARG A 288 -26.71 -6.56 2.57
C ARG A 288 -26.98 -8.05 2.59
N VAL A 289 -26.68 -8.73 1.50
CA VAL A 289 -27.02 -10.16 1.32
C VAL A 289 -25.83 -11.06 1.64
N ALA A 290 -24.61 -10.51 1.61
CA ALA A 290 -23.36 -11.27 1.76
C ALA A 290 -23.41 -12.58 0.96
N SER A 291 -23.57 -12.45 -0.37
CA SER A 291 -23.73 -13.59 -1.27
C SER A 291 -22.60 -14.61 -1.10
N GLY A 292 -22.83 -15.85 -1.51
CA GLY A 292 -21.78 -16.88 -1.48
C GLY A 292 -20.55 -16.49 -2.32
N GLN A 293 -20.72 -15.62 -3.31
CA GLN A 293 -19.65 -15.07 -4.13
C GLN A 293 -18.85 -14.02 -3.35
N SER A 294 -19.52 -13.05 -2.70
CA SER A 294 -18.87 -12.03 -1.88
C SER A 294 -18.04 -12.65 -0.76
N LYS A 295 -18.60 -13.66 -0.05
CA LYS A 295 -17.91 -14.40 1.00
C LYS A 295 -16.67 -15.14 0.48
N ARG A 296 -16.75 -15.77 -0.69
CA ARG A 296 -15.59 -16.44 -1.32
C ARG A 296 -14.50 -15.45 -1.70
N VAL A 297 -14.87 -14.28 -2.25
CA VAL A 297 -13.89 -13.26 -2.65
C VAL A 297 -13.18 -12.68 -1.44
N ILE A 298 -13.89 -12.27 -0.38
CA ILE A 298 -13.26 -11.70 0.82
C ILE A 298 -12.40 -12.73 1.54
N MET A 299 -12.85 -13.98 1.63
CA MET A 299 -12.05 -15.07 2.22
C MET A 299 -10.76 -15.30 1.42
N ARG A 300 -10.84 -15.26 0.08
CA ARG A 300 -9.66 -15.39 -0.77
C ARG A 300 -8.68 -14.22 -0.55
N ILE A 301 -9.18 -12.97 -0.49
CA ILE A 301 -8.34 -11.81 -0.18
C ILE A 301 -7.65 -11.98 1.17
N PHE A 302 -8.39 -12.36 2.20
CA PHE A 302 -7.85 -12.56 3.54
C PHE A 302 -6.80 -13.67 3.60
N LEU A 303 -7.11 -14.85 3.06
CA LEU A 303 -6.18 -16.00 3.04
C LEU A 303 -4.93 -15.69 2.23
N THR A 304 -5.07 -15.06 1.05
CA THR A 304 -3.92 -14.66 0.24
C THR A 304 -3.05 -13.66 0.98
N SER A 305 -3.65 -12.65 1.62
CA SER A 305 -2.91 -11.68 2.43
C SER A 305 -2.14 -12.37 3.56
N LEU A 306 -2.77 -13.31 4.26
CA LEU A 306 -2.12 -14.05 5.36
C LEU A 306 -0.96 -14.93 4.86
N ILE A 307 -1.14 -15.61 3.74
CA ILE A 307 -0.11 -16.47 3.12
C ILE A 307 1.04 -15.64 2.54
N THR A 308 0.76 -14.44 2.02
CA THR A 308 1.78 -13.52 1.48
C THR A 308 2.82 -13.13 2.53
N LEU A 309 2.45 -13.01 3.81
CA LEU A 309 3.37 -12.62 4.88
C LEU A 309 4.58 -13.55 4.98
N PRO A 310 4.41 -14.86 5.30
CA PRO A 310 5.54 -15.78 5.42
C PRO A 310 6.27 -15.99 4.09
N ILE A 311 5.55 -16.09 2.98
CA ILE A 311 6.16 -16.31 1.66
C ILE A 311 7.10 -15.16 1.33
N SER A 312 6.67 -13.92 1.49
CA SER A 312 7.50 -12.74 1.20
C SER A 312 8.69 -12.63 2.14
N PHE A 313 8.53 -12.99 3.41
CA PHE A 313 9.62 -13.01 4.37
C PHE A 313 10.70 -14.03 3.94
N PHE A 314 10.32 -15.27 3.62
CA PHE A 314 11.27 -16.31 3.21
C PHE A 314 11.93 -16.01 1.88
N PHE A 315 11.20 -15.49 0.89
CA PHE A 315 11.81 -15.10 -0.38
C PHE A 315 12.79 -13.93 -0.19
N GLY A 316 12.42 -12.91 0.58
CA GLY A 316 13.33 -11.81 0.90
C GLY A 316 14.62 -12.28 1.58
N PHE A 317 14.50 -13.20 2.53
CA PHE A 317 15.63 -13.84 3.19
C PHE A 317 16.54 -14.62 2.22
N ILE A 318 15.94 -15.53 1.42
CA ILE A 318 16.69 -16.38 0.51
C ILE A 318 17.38 -15.54 -0.57
N ILE A 319 16.66 -14.61 -1.21
CA ILE A 319 17.20 -13.76 -2.26
C ILE A 319 18.33 -12.89 -1.73
N CYS A 320 18.19 -12.33 -0.53
CA CYS A 320 19.25 -11.56 0.11
C CYS A 320 20.51 -12.41 0.34
N LYS A 321 20.36 -13.63 0.86
CA LYS A 321 21.49 -14.55 1.02
C LYS A 321 22.18 -14.89 -0.29
N LEU A 322 21.41 -15.15 -1.35
CA LEU A 322 21.95 -15.43 -2.68
C LEU A 322 22.72 -14.23 -3.24
N LEU A 323 22.16 -13.02 -3.13
CA LEU A 323 22.83 -11.81 -3.60
C LEU A 323 24.14 -11.55 -2.84
N LEU A 324 24.19 -11.80 -1.54
CA LEU A 324 25.40 -11.64 -0.73
C LEU A 324 26.49 -12.67 -1.04
N ILE A 325 26.17 -13.79 -1.69
CA ILE A 325 27.15 -14.79 -2.15
C ILE A 325 27.68 -14.45 -3.54
N ILE A 326 26.84 -13.83 -4.38
CA ILE A 326 27.18 -13.54 -5.79
C ILE A 326 27.95 -12.22 -5.94
N LEU A 327 27.66 -11.25 -5.10
CA LEU A 327 28.25 -9.90 -5.09
C LEU A 327 29.42 -9.80 -4.13
#